data_945c8a3787d15e24ca4e4b34a4a8f880
#
_entry.id   945c8a3787d15e24ca4e4b34a4a8f880
#
_cell.length_a   1.000
_cell.length_b   1.000
_cell.length_c   1.000
_cell.angle_alpha   90.00
_cell.angle_beta   90.00
_cell.angle_gamma   90.00
#
_symmetry.space_group_name_H-M   'P 1'
#
loop_
_entity.id
_entity.type
_entity.pdbx_description
1 polymer ?
#
loop_
_entity_poly.entity_id
_entity_poly.type
_entity_poly.pdbx_seq_one_letter_code
_entity_poly.pdbx_strand_id
1 'polypeptide(L)'
;MVEFRLPANSRISTGKSWPRSDGATRTKTFNVYRWNPDDEQNPRIDTYEVGLDKCGPMVLDALIKIKNEIDPTLTFRRSCREGICGSCSMNIDGTNTLACTQATDDIKGPVRVYPLPGLQVIKDLVPDLTHMIAQYASIEPWLKTVTPTPERERLQSREDRNKLESLGRR
;
A
#
# COMPACT_ATOMS: atom_id res chain seq x y z
N MET A 1 10.78 -26.95 31.97
CA MET A 1 9.62 -26.70 31.07
C MET A 1 10.02 -25.56 30.13
N VAL A 2 10.01 -25.76 28.82
CA VAL A 2 10.32 -24.68 27.85
C VAL A 2 9.06 -23.85 27.73
N GLU A 3 9.09 -22.59 28.16
CA GLU A 3 7.98 -21.67 28.03
C GLU A 3 8.09 -20.98 26.65
N PHE A 4 7.11 -21.22 25.79
CA PHE A 4 7.01 -20.51 24.51
C PHE A 4 6.46 -19.11 24.75
N ARG A 5 7.29 -18.09 24.54
CA ARG A 5 6.88 -16.69 24.57
C ARG A 5 6.78 -16.15 23.15
N LEU A 6 5.74 -15.37 22.90
CA LEU A 6 5.66 -14.64 21.64
C LEU A 6 6.79 -13.60 21.57
N PRO A 7 7.40 -13.39 20.39
CA PRO A 7 8.39 -12.34 20.22
C PRO A 7 7.87 -10.98 20.66
N ALA A 8 8.77 -10.10 21.08
CA ALA A 8 8.42 -8.68 21.29
C ALA A 8 7.79 -8.12 20.01
N ASN A 9 6.84 -7.20 20.16
CA ASN A 9 6.09 -6.58 19.06
C ASN A 9 5.16 -7.50 18.24
N SER A 10 4.95 -8.75 18.69
CA SER A 10 4.05 -9.71 18.03
C SER A 10 2.56 -9.52 18.35
N ARG A 11 2.22 -8.68 19.33
CA ARG A 11 0.84 -8.41 19.75
C ARG A 11 0.42 -7.02 19.32
N ILE A 12 -0.73 -6.93 18.65
CA ILE A 12 -1.34 -5.64 18.31
C ILE A 12 -2.17 -5.19 19.52
N SER A 13 -1.92 -3.97 19.98
CA SER A 13 -2.65 -3.33 21.09
C SER A 13 -3.72 -2.35 20.54
N THR A 14 -4.68 -2.00 21.40
CA THR A 14 -5.60 -0.90 21.14
C THR A 14 -4.82 0.40 21.19
N GLY A 15 -4.95 1.22 20.16
CA GLY A 15 -4.27 2.50 20.05
C GLY A 15 -5.15 3.69 20.47
N LYS A 16 -4.83 4.85 19.89
CA LYS A 16 -5.53 6.11 20.13
C LYS A 16 -6.82 6.16 19.30
N SER A 17 -7.82 6.87 19.82
CA SER A 17 -9.03 7.21 19.09
C SER A 17 -9.06 8.71 18.81
N TRP A 18 -9.29 9.04 17.54
CA TRP A 18 -9.35 10.39 17.02
C TRP A 18 -10.80 10.66 16.57
N PRO A 19 -11.61 11.28 17.47
CA PRO A 19 -12.99 11.59 17.13
C PRO A 19 -13.04 12.68 16.05
N ARG A 20 -14.15 12.71 15.33
CA ARG A 20 -14.40 13.72 14.31
C ARG A 20 -14.44 15.13 14.89
N SER A 21 -13.79 16.07 14.21
CA SER A 21 -13.75 17.48 14.60
C SER A 21 -14.36 18.46 13.57
N ASP A 22 -14.65 17.99 12.34
CA ASP A 22 -14.95 18.83 11.17
C ASP A 22 -16.44 19.06 10.88
N GLY A 23 -17.34 18.55 11.71
CA GLY A 23 -18.80 18.71 11.52
C GLY A 23 -19.37 18.08 10.23
N ALA A 24 -18.60 17.24 9.53
CA ALA A 24 -19.03 16.62 8.27
C ALA A 24 -20.32 15.78 8.41
N THR A 25 -21.14 15.73 7.36
CA THR A 25 -22.39 14.96 7.36
C THR A 25 -22.13 13.49 7.08
N ARG A 26 -21.16 13.17 6.21
CA ARG A 26 -20.73 11.80 5.91
C ARG A 26 -19.42 11.51 6.64
N THR A 27 -19.39 10.42 7.38
CA THR A 27 -18.21 9.98 8.12
C THR A 27 -17.87 8.52 7.83
N LYS A 28 -16.59 8.21 7.89
CA LYS A 28 -16.06 6.85 7.80
C LYS A 28 -14.99 6.62 8.86
N THR A 29 -15.04 5.48 9.50
CA THR A 29 -14.04 5.08 10.50
C THR A 29 -12.90 4.36 9.79
N PHE A 30 -11.67 4.76 10.11
CA PHE A 30 -10.44 4.12 9.65
C PHE A 30 -9.69 3.55 10.84
N ASN A 31 -9.45 2.24 10.81
CA ASN A 31 -8.62 1.52 11.77
C ASN A 31 -7.25 1.29 11.13
N VAL A 32 -6.26 2.05 11.55
CA VAL A 32 -4.95 2.10 10.90
C VAL A 32 -3.89 1.50 11.80
N TYR A 33 -3.12 0.57 11.25
CA TYR A 33 -1.95 0.02 11.91
C TYR A 33 -0.89 1.10 12.12
N ARG A 34 -0.38 1.19 13.37
CA ARG A 34 0.65 2.14 13.79
C ARG A 34 1.76 1.40 14.50
N TRP A 35 2.98 1.68 14.09
CA TRP A 35 4.17 1.22 14.75
C TRP A 35 5.34 2.15 14.48
N ASN A 36 6.11 2.43 15.52
CA ASN A 36 7.33 3.23 15.42
C ASN A 36 8.48 2.45 16.05
N PRO A 37 9.59 2.23 15.34
CA PRO A 37 10.74 1.49 15.86
C PRO A 37 11.39 2.17 17.07
N ASP A 38 11.27 3.50 17.18
CA ASP A 38 11.90 4.27 18.25
C ASP A 38 11.18 4.15 19.61
N ASP A 39 9.93 3.69 19.61
CA ASP A 39 9.10 3.67 20.82
C ASP A 39 9.25 2.37 21.63
N GLU A 40 9.94 1.35 21.10
CA GLU A 40 10.10 0.00 21.68
C GLU A 40 8.77 -0.67 22.15
N GLN A 41 7.63 -0.21 21.62
CA GLN A 41 6.30 -0.68 21.98
C GLN A 41 5.73 -1.64 20.95
N ASN A 42 4.75 -2.44 21.39
CA ASN A 42 3.98 -3.27 20.46
C ASN A 42 3.24 -2.39 19.43
N PRO A 43 3.02 -2.91 18.21
CA PRO A 43 2.13 -2.27 17.25
C PRO A 43 0.74 -2.04 17.86
N ARG A 44 0.07 -0.99 17.39
CA ARG A 44 -1.30 -0.66 17.82
C ARG A 44 -2.19 -0.36 16.64
N ILE A 45 -3.49 -0.35 16.86
CA ILE A 45 -4.48 0.13 15.89
C ILE A 45 -5.03 1.44 16.39
N ASP A 46 -4.75 2.52 15.67
CA ASP A 46 -5.36 3.82 15.91
C ASP A 46 -6.67 3.94 15.11
N THR A 47 -7.69 4.52 15.71
CA THR A 47 -9.01 4.70 15.12
C THR A 47 -9.23 6.16 14.78
N TYR A 48 -9.53 6.47 13.52
CA TYR A 48 -9.79 7.82 13.02
C TYR A 48 -11.19 7.92 12.47
N GLU A 49 -11.96 8.90 12.94
CA GLU A 49 -13.24 9.26 12.35
C GLU A 49 -13.02 10.38 11.33
N VAL A 50 -13.12 10.05 10.05
CA VAL A 50 -12.82 10.95 8.94
C VAL A 50 -14.10 11.45 8.29
N GLY A 51 -14.26 12.78 8.22
CA GLY A 51 -15.32 13.42 7.44
C GLY A 51 -15.04 13.29 5.95
N LEU A 52 -16.01 12.76 5.19
CA LEU A 52 -15.85 12.50 3.75
C LEU A 52 -16.34 13.65 2.87
N ASP A 53 -17.03 14.66 3.40
CA ASP A 53 -17.65 15.74 2.60
C ASP A 53 -16.60 16.59 1.84
N LYS A 54 -15.41 16.73 2.41
CA LYS A 54 -14.25 17.42 1.81
C LYS A 54 -13.06 16.48 1.61
N CYS A 55 -13.34 15.20 1.41
CA CYS A 55 -12.33 14.17 1.14
C CYS A 55 -12.55 13.60 -0.25
N GLY A 56 -11.48 13.28 -0.96
CA GLY A 56 -11.59 12.52 -2.20
C GLY A 56 -12.13 11.11 -1.95
N PRO A 57 -12.57 10.40 -3.00
CA PRO A 57 -13.30 9.14 -2.85
C PRO A 57 -12.42 7.94 -2.49
N MET A 58 -11.10 8.05 -2.61
CA MET A 58 -10.18 6.93 -2.44
C MET A 58 -9.66 6.82 -1.00
N VAL A 59 -9.29 5.61 -0.60
CA VAL A 59 -8.66 5.36 0.71
C VAL A 59 -7.39 6.22 0.88
N LEU A 60 -6.62 6.42 -0.19
CA LEU A 60 -5.44 7.28 -0.15
C LEU A 60 -5.79 8.74 0.22
N ASP A 61 -6.90 9.26 -0.28
CA ASP A 61 -7.33 10.63 0.02
C ASP A 61 -7.66 10.77 1.51
N ALA A 62 -8.31 9.77 2.09
CA ALA A 62 -8.60 9.73 3.52
C ALA A 62 -7.30 9.65 4.35
N LEU A 63 -6.31 8.84 3.95
CA LEU A 63 -5.01 8.78 4.63
C LEU A 63 -4.26 10.11 4.54
N ILE A 64 -4.33 10.80 3.42
CA ILE A 64 -3.75 12.14 3.25
C ILE A 64 -4.46 13.14 4.18
N LYS A 65 -5.79 13.09 4.26
CA LYS A 65 -6.55 13.95 5.17
C LYS A 65 -6.19 13.67 6.63
N ILE A 66 -6.11 12.40 7.03
CA ILE A 66 -5.66 12.02 8.38
C ILE A 66 -4.29 12.64 8.67
N LYS A 67 -3.32 12.46 7.77
CA LYS A 67 -1.96 12.98 7.96
C LYS A 67 -1.91 14.51 8.04
N ASN A 68 -2.68 15.20 7.24
CA ASN A 68 -2.61 16.66 7.15
C ASN A 68 -3.40 17.38 8.24
N GLU A 69 -4.53 16.81 8.68
CA GLU A 69 -5.50 17.53 9.52
C GLU A 69 -5.65 16.90 10.92
N ILE A 70 -5.35 15.58 11.09
CA ILE A 70 -5.64 14.86 12.33
C ILE A 70 -4.35 14.42 13.03
N ASP A 71 -3.51 13.65 12.33
CA ASP A 71 -2.30 13.05 12.90
C ASP A 71 -1.12 13.11 11.92
N PRO A 72 -0.28 14.12 11.99
CA PRO A 72 0.85 14.30 11.07
C PRO A 72 1.94 13.23 11.21
N THR A 73 1.90 12.42 12.27
CA THR A 73 2.88 11.36 12.52
C THR A 73 2.63 10.11 11.67
N LEU A 74 1.43 9.95 11.07
CA LEU A 74 1.11 8.81 10.21
C LEU A 74 2.05 8.73 9.01
N THR A 75 2.68 7.55 8.81
CA THR A 75 3.67 7.34 7.75
C THR A 75 3.18 6.33 6.73
N PHE A 76 3.19 6.72 5.46
CA PHE A 76 2.88 5.88 4.30
C PHE A 76 3.56 6.41 3.03
N ARG A 77 3.70 5.53 2.02
CA ARG A 77 4.23 5.91 0.71
C ARG A 77 3.10 6.29 -0.24
N ARG A 78 3.35 7.29 -1.08
CA ARG A 78 2.47 7.67 -2.20
C ARG A 78 3.26 8.35 -3.31
N SER A 79 2.74 8.31 -4.53
CA SER A 79 3.32 9.04 -5.66
C SER A 79 2.26 9.35 -6.72
N CYS A 80 2.04 8.48 -7.72
CA CYS A 80 1.25 8.76 -8.93
C CYS A 80 -0.24 9.06 -8.67
N ARG A 81 -0.87 8.43 -7.69
CA ARG A 81 -2.31 8.53 -7.36
C ARG A 81 -3.26 7.97 -8.43
N GLU A 82 -2.76 7.23 -9.39
CA GLU A 82 -3.50 6.70 -10.55
C GLU A 82 -3.25 5.21 -10.82
N GLY A 83 -2.73 4.48 -9.82
CA GLY A 83 -2.57 3.03 -9.92
C GLY A 83 -1.33 2.53 -10.68
N ILE A 84 -0.38 3.39 -11.04
CA ILE A 84 0.76 3.04 -11.89
C ILE A 84 2.01 2.67 -11.07
N CYS A 85 2.40 3.48 -10.09
CA CYS A 85 3.70 3.36 -9.43
C CYS A 85 3.78 2.29 -8.34
N GLY A 86 2.65 1.78 -7.83
CA GLY A 86 2.59 0.77 -6.77
C GLY A 86 2.99 1.28 -5.37
N SER A 87 3.45 2.52 -5.20
CA SER A 87 4.01 3.00 -3.94
C SER A 87 3.01 3.02 -2.77
N CYS A 88 1.72 3.18 -3.03
CA CYS A 88 0.66 3.15 -2.04
C CYS A 88 0.04 1.75 -1.82
N SER A 89 0.79 0.69 -2.15
CA SER A 89 0.36 -0.69 -1.90
C SER A 89 0.31 -0.95 -0.40
N MET A 90 -0.82 -1.46 0.06
CA MET A 90 -1.05 -1.84 1.45
C MET A 90 -2.16 -2.88 1.55
N ASN A 91 -2.38 -3.44 2.71
CA ASN A 91 -3.50 -4.34 2.95
C ASN A 91 -4.70 -3.51 3.41
N ILE A 92 -5.75 -3.48 2.60
CA ILE A 92 -6.98 -2.76 2.89
C ILE A 92 -8.10 -3.77 3.04
N ASP A 93 -8.68 -3.83 4.22
CA ASP A 93 -9.76 -4.73 4.61
C ASP A 93 -9.53 -6.20 4.25
N GLY A 94 -8.27 -6.65 4.41
CA GLY A 94 -7.84 -8.03 4.13
C GLY A 94 -7.33 -8.26 2.71
N THR A 95 -7.45 -7.29 1.81
CA THR A 95 -6.99 -7.40 0.41
C THR A 95 -5.75 -6.54 0.17
N ASN A 96 -4.71 -7.12 -0.45
CA ASN A 96 -3.55 -6.36 -0.89
C ASN A 96 -3.90 -5.57 -2.14
N THR A 97 -3.96 -4.25 -2.04
CA THR A 97 -4.38 -3.37 -3.12
C THR A 97 -3.70 -2.00 -3.02
N LEU A 98 -3.99 -1.13 -3.98
CA LEU A 98 -3.48 0.24 -4.03
C LEU A 98 -4.47 1.20 -3.38
N ALA A 99 -4.03 1.94 -2.38
CA ALA A 99 -4.90 2.90 -1.69
C ALA A 99 -5.44 4.01 -2.61
N CYS A 100 -4.75 4.32 -3.71
CA CYS A 100 -5.17 5.33 -4.68
C CYS A 100 -6.28 4.86 -5.66
N THR A 101 -6.55 3.55 -5.71
CA THR A 101 -7.59 2.99 -6.60
C THR A 101 -8.72 2.30 -5.83
N GLN A 102 -8.56 2.11 -4.53
CA GLN A 102 -9.60 1.53 -3.68
C GLN A 102 -10.56 2.63 -3.19
N ALA A 103 -11.80 2.60 -3.63
CA ALA A 103 -12.80 3.55 -3.17
C ALA A 103 -13.23 3.25 -1.72
N THR A 104 -13.43 4.31 -0.94
CA THR A 104 -13.89 4.19 0.45
C THR A 104 -15.32 3.66 0.55
N ASP A 105 -16.17 3.96 -0.42
CA ASP A 105 -17.57 3.56 -0.46
C ASP A 105 -17.76 2.07 -0.79
N ASP A 106 -16.77 1.43 -1.44
CA ASP A 106 -16.82 -0.01 -1.74
C ASP A 106 -16.64 -0.88 -0.48
N ILE A 107 -16.08 -0.32 0.59
CA ILE A 107 -15.83 -1.03 1.83
C ILE A 107 -17.01 -0.83 2.79
N LYS A 108 -17.63 -1.93 3.21
CA LYS A 108 -18.73 -1.89 4.19
C LYS A 108 -18.15 -1.80 5.62
N GLY A 109 -18.66 -0.83 6.41
CA GLY A 109 -18.20 -0.62 7.78
C GLY A 109 -16.86 0.09 7.90
N PRO A 110 -16.11 -0.07 8.99
CA PRO A 110 -14.80 0.54 9.20
C PRO A 110 -13.76 0.04 8.20
N VAL A 111 -12.96 0.94 7.65
CA VAL A 111 -11.84 0.60 6.76
C VAL A 111 -10.63 0.20 7.60
N ARG A 112 -10.16 -1.03 7.44
CA ARG A 112 -8.96 -1.54 8.13
C ARG A 112 -7.76 -1.41 7.22
N VAL A 113 -6.71 -0.73 7.68
CA VAL A 113 -5.51 -0.47 6.89
C VAL A 113 -4.28 -0.99 7.61
N TYR A 114 -3.57 -1.90 6.94
CA TYR A 114 -2.35 -2.53 7.43
C TYR A 114 -1.22 -2.40 6.40
N PRO A 115 0.06 -2.51 6.81
CA PRO A 115 1.15 -2.66 5.84
C PRO A 115 0.98 -3.96 5.04
N LEU A 116 1.70 -4.08 3.92
CA LEU A 116 1.74 -5.33 3.15
C LEU A 116 2.23 -6.48 4.05
N PRO A 117 1.53 -7.63 4.08
CA PRO A 117 1.92 -8.76 4.91
C PRO A 117 3.20 -9.44 4.40
N GLY A 118 3.91 -10.14 5.28
CA GLY A 118 5.12 -10.89 4.96
C GLY A 118 6.38 -10.05 4.73
N LEU A 119 6.30 -8.74 4.96
CA LEU A 119 7.42 -7.81 4.87
C LEU A 119 7.69 -7.17 6.23
N GLN A 120 8.96 -6.91 6.53
CA GLN A 120 9.32 -6.18 7.74
C GLN A 120 8.78 -4.75 7.68
N VAL A 121 8.18 -4.28 8.75
CA VAL A 121 7.68 -2.89 8.81
C VAL A 121 8.82 -1.96 9.23
N ILE A 122 9.04 -0.90 8.48
CA ILE A 122 9.97 0.18 8.82
C ILE A 122 9.29 1.15 9.79
N LYS A 123 8.08 1.59 9.45
CA LYS A 123 7.25 2.46 10.28
C LYS A 123 5.81 2.48 9.76
N ASP A 124 4.83 2.36 10.61
CA ASP A 124 3.40 2.39 10.29
C ASP A 124 3.02 1.53 9.07
N LEU A 125 2.64 2.13 7.96
CA LEU A 125 2.24 1.46 6.71
C LEU A 125 3.40 1.29 5.70
N VAL A 126 4.64 1.56 6.13
CA VAL A 126 5.83 1.49 5.26
C VAL A 126 6.57 0.18 5.48
N PRO A 127 6.48 -0.80 4.58
CA PRO A 127 7.26 -2.03 4.62
C PRO A 127 8.65 -1.85 4.01
N ASP A 128 9.60 -2.70 4.42
CA ASP A 128 10.90 -2.85 3.76
C ASP A 128 10.74 -3.72 2.50
N LEU A 129 11.09 -3.15 1.36
CA LEU A 129 11.00 -3.80 0.05
C LEU A 129 12.34 -4.34 -0.44
N THR A 130 13.43 -4.21 0.33
CA THR A 130 14.80 -4.54 -0.09
C THR A 130 14.89 -5.97 -0.59
N HIS A 131 14.37 -6.94 0.16
CA HIS A 131 14.41 -8.35 -0.22
C HIS A 131 13.59 -8.63 -1.50
N MET A 132 12.40 -8.07 -1.60
CA MET A 132 11.55 -8.20 -2.79
C MET A 132 12.22 -7.62 -4.04
N ILE A 133 12.85 -6.44 -3.92
CA ILE A 133 13.57 -5.81 -5.03
C ILE A 133 14.81 -6.63 -5.42
N ALA A 134 15.54 -7.21 -4.45
CA ALA A 134 16.66 -8.09 -4.75
C ALA A 134 16.23 -9.34 -5.50
N GLN A 135 15.11 -9.97 -5.13
CA GLN A 135 14.54 -11.10 -5.86
C GLN A 135 14.10 -10.70 -7.28
N TYR A 136 13.41 -9.56 -7.43
CA TYR A 136 13.05 -9.02 -8.74
C TYR A 136 14.28 -8.77 -9.62
N ALA A 137 15.34 -8.16 -9.07
CA ALA A 137 16.57 -7.90 -9.78
C ALA A 137 17.30 -9.19 -10.20
N SER A 138 17.22 -10.26 -9.39
CA SER A 138 17.92 -11.54 -9.69
C SER A 138 17.37 -12.26 -10.91
N ILE A 139 16.09 -12.09 -11.24
CA ILE A 139 15.46 -12.70 -12.43
C ILE A 139 15.54 -11.82 -13.66
N GLU A 140 15.97 -10.56 -13.52
CA GLU A 140 16.16 -9.59 -14.60
C GLU A 140 15.03 -9.60 -15.65
N PRO A 141 13.76 -9.33 -15.26
CA PRO A 141 12.58 -9.53 -16.12
C PRO A 141 12.42 -8.50 -17.24
N TRP A 142 13.32 -7.56 -17.35
CA TRP A 142 13.31 -6.54 -18.40
C TRP A 142 13.88 -7.08 -19.71
N LEU A 143 13.47 -6.47 -20.82
CA LEU A 143 14.01 -6.79 -22.14
C LEU A 143 15.51 -6.51 -22.22
N LYS A 144 16.28 -7.54 -22.56
CA LYS A 144 17.70 -7.43 -22.85
C LYS A 144 17.96 -7.54 -24.35
N THR A 145 18.63 -6.56 -24.93
CA THR A 145 19.05 -6.58 -26.31
C THR A 145 20.56 -6.66 -26.38
N VAL A 146 21.06 -7.69 -27.07
CA VAL A 146 22.51 -7.91 -27.30
C VAL A 146 23.02 -7.29 -28.59
N THR A 147 22.12 -6.77 -29.43
CA THR A 147 22.46 -6.11 -30.69
C THR A 147 22.70 -4.62 -30.48
N PRO A 148 23.63 -3.99 -31.25
CA PRO A 148 23.84 -2.55 -31.18
C PRO A 148 22.54 -1.78 -31.37
N THR A 149 22.45 -0.59 -30.78
CA THR A 149 21.29 0.30 -30.98
C THR A 149 21.21 0.71 -32.44
N PRO A 150 20.11 0.45 -33.15
CA PRO A 150 19.97 0.88 -34.55
C PRO A 150 19.80 2.40 -34.63
N GLU A 151 20.06 2.98 -35.80
CA GLU A 151 19.90 4.44 -36.05
C GLU A 151 18.45 4.91 -35.88
N ARG A 152 17.49 4.00 -36.06
CA ARG A 152 16.07 4.30 -35.90
C ARG A 152 15.48 3.39 -34.82
N GLU A 153 14.30 2.87 -35.02
CA GLU A 153 13.63 1.94 -34.10
C GLU A 153 13.91 0.47 -34.44
N ARG A 154 13.71 -0.42 -33.48
CA ARG A 154 13.76 -1.87 -33.69
C ARG A 154 12.42 -2.34 -34.24
N LEU A 155 12.38 -2.65 -35.53
CA LEU A 155 11.17 -3.16 -36.17
C LEU A 155 10.94 -4.64 -35.81
N GLN A 156 9.71 -4.96 -35.49
CA GLN A 156 9.28 -6.34 -35.29
C GLN A 156 9.12 -7.02 -36.66
N SER A 157 9.66 -8.26 -36.81
CA SER A 157 9.44 -9.04 -38.02
C SER A 157 7.98 -9.48 -38.14
N ARG A 158 7.51 -9.72 -39.40
CA ARG A 158 6.16 -10.27 -39.61
C ARG A 158 6.00 -11.66 -38.99
N GLU A 159 7.06 -12.45 -39.01
CA GLU A 159 7.07 -13.79 -38.42
C GLU A 159 6.84 -13.73 -36.90
N ASP A 160 7.57 -12.84 -36.18
CA ASP A 160 7.42 -12.71 -34.73
C ASP A 160 6.06 -12.12 -34.36
N ARG A 161 5.54 -11.19 -35.15
CA ARG A 161 4.21 -10.67 -34.97
C ARG A 161 3.14 -11.75 -35.12
N ASN A 162 3.25 -12.59 -36.13
CA ASN A 162 2.30 -13.69 -36.36
C ASN A 162 2.33 -14.70 -35.21
N LYS A 163 3.50 -14.97 -34.60
CA LYS A 163 3.61 -15.81 -33.39
C LYS A 163 2.81 -15.22 -32.25
N LEU A 164 2.95 -13.92 -31.98
CA LEU A 164 2.22 -13.24 -30.89
C LEU A 164 0.70 -13.20 -31.15
N GLU A 165 0.27 -12.91 -32.38
CA GLU A 165 -1.15 -12.90 -32.74
C GLU A 165 -1.80 -14.30 -32.64
N SER A 166 -1.04 -15.37 -32.87
CA SER A 166 -1.53 -16.73 -32.72
C SER A 166 -1.77 -17.13 -31.25
N LEU A 167 -1.03 -16.53 -30.29
CA LEU A 167 -1.19 -16.76 -28.86
C LEU A 167 -2.44 -16.05 -28.30
N GLY A 168 -2.81 -14.90 -28.85
CA GLY A 168 -3.98 -14.11 -28.41
C GLY A 168 -5.34 -14.65 -28.90
N ARG A 169 -5.35 -15.69 -29.74
CA ARG A 169 -6.59 -16.29 -30.32
C ARG A 169 -7.02 -17.59 -29.63
N ARG A 170 -6.44 -17.94 -28.48
CA ARG A 170 -6.77 -19.17 -27.74
C ARG A 170 -7.62 -18.89 -26.52
#